data_c35542ef79819afdbb3a3282604a5122
#
_entry.id   c35542ef79819afdbb3a3282604a5122
#
_cell.length_a   1.000
_cell.length_b   1.000
_cell.length_c   1.000
_cell.angle_alpha   90.00
_cell.angle_beta   90.00
_cell.angle_gamma   90.00
#
_symmetry.space_group_name_H-M   'P 1'
#
loop_
_entity.id
_entity.type
_entity.pdbx_description
1 polymer ?
#
loop_
_entity_poly.entity_id
_entity_poly.type
_entity_poly.pdbx_seq_one_letter_code
_entity_poly.pdbx_strand_id
1 'polypeptide(L)'
;MRIVLTAALALVPAIAVFAQARAPQVKRSNPPALSKPTGYTHVVEVTGPSKTIYISGQIALDKDGNVVGAGDMKAQAEQVFKNLAAALASAGAKFSDVVKMNTFITDMQQAPAVREVRARYFGDTSPASTLVQVVHLARPELLLEIEVIAVVPASPSVVPASR
;
A
#
# COMPACT_ATOMS: atom_id res chain seq x y z
N MET A 1 -78.61 -3.36 -4.96
CA MET A 1 -77.48 -3.54 -3.97
C MET A 1 -76.18 -3.70 -4.80
N ARG A 2 -75.40 -2.63 -4.91
CA ARG A 2 -74.15 -2.61 -5.70
C ARG A 2 -72.97 -2.84 -4.71
N ILE A 3 -72.22 -3.93 -4.88
CA ILE A 3 -71.04 -4.28 -4.10
C ILE A 3 -69.87 -3.59 -4.80
N VAL A 4 -69.23 -2.61 -4.14
CA VAL A 4 -67.97 -1.98 -4.61
C VAL A 4 -66.84 -2.80 -4.02
N LEU A 5 -66.12 -3.48 -4.86
CA LEU A 5 -64.91 -4.24 -4.52
C LEU A 5 -63.70 -3.26 -4.57
N THR A 6 -63.19 -2.82 -3.43
CA THR A 6 -61.95 -2.04 -3.30
C THR A 6 -60.77 -2.97 -3.34
N ALA A 7 -59.97 -2.97 -4.42
CA ALA A 7 -58.72 -3.67 -4.51
C ALA A 7 -57.65 -2.85 -3.78
N ALA A 8 -57.11 -3.38 -2.68
CA ALA A 8 -55.97 -2.81 -1.99
C ALA A 8 -54.67 -3.24 -2.70
N LEU A 9 -54.00 -2.29 -3.32
CA LEU A 9 -52.67 -2.49 -3.93
C LEU A 9 -51.62 -2.51 -2.84
N ALA A 10 -51.09 -3.67 -2.51
CA ALA A 10 -49.98 -3.82 -1.54
C ALA A 10 -48.67 -3.37 -2.17
N LEU A 11 -48.13 -2.25 -1.73
CA LEU A 11 -46.81 -1.75 -2.11
C LEU A 11 -45.75 -2.59 -1.38
N VAL A 12 -45.08 -3.52 -2.09
CA VAL A 12 -43.94 -4.26 -1.56
C VAL A 12 -42.70 -3.36 -1.67
N PRO A 13 -42.05 -2.99 -0.55
CA PRO A 13 -40.82 -2.20 -0.62
C PRO A 13 -39.71 -3.06 -1.24
N ALA A 14 -39.12 -2.60 -2.32
CA ALA A 14 -37.92 -3.20 -2.89
C ALA A 14 -36.74 -2.97 -1.95
N ILE A 15 -36.35 -3.99 -1.20
CA ILE A 15 -35.13 -3.97 -0.40
C ILE A 15 -33.96 -4.04 -1.39
N ALA A 16 -33.30 -2.89 -1.61
CA ALA A 16 -32.03 -2.84 -2.35
C ALA A 16 -30.97 -3.56 -1.52
N VAL A 17 -30.64 -4.79 -1.88
CA VAL A 17 -29.48 -5.51 -1.32
C VAL A 17 -28.24 -4.85 -1.89
N PHE A 18 -27.64 -3.94 -1.15
CA PHE A 18 -26.31 -3.44 -1.47
C PHE A 18 -25.33 -4.60 -1.27
N ALA A 19 -24.86 -5.17 -2.38
CA ALA A 19 -23.73 -6.10 -2.34
C ALA A 19 -22.52 -5.35 -1.80
N GLN A 20 -22.18 -5.61 -0.54
CA GLN A 20 -21.00 -5.03 0.11
C GLN A 20 -19.77 -5.52 -0.65
N ALA A 21 -19.03 -4.60 -1.28
CA ALA A 21 -17.82 -4.94 -2.00
C ALA A 21 -16.87 -5.67 -1.05
N ARG A 22 -16.61 -6.94 -1.34
CA ARG A 22 -15.74 -7.78 -0.53
C ARG A 22 -14.33 -7.17 -0.57
N ALA A 23 -13.71 -6.93 0.59
CA ALA A 23 -12.34 -6.45 0.67
C ALA A 23 -11.40 -7.38 -0.12
N PRO A 24 -10.34 -6.86 -0.76
CA PRO A 24 -9.37 -7.69 -1.44
C PRO A 24 -8.74 -8.67 -0.45
N GLN A 25 -8.49 -9.88 -0.90
CA GLN A 25 -7.73 -10.86 -0.13
C GLN A 25 -6.26 -10.72 -0.53
N VAL A 26 -5.40 -10.46 0.46
CA VAL A 26 -3.96 -10.40 0.29
C VAL A 26 -3.35 -11.62 0.97
N LYS A 27 -2.89 -12.57 0.16
CA LYS A 27 -2.19 -13.77 0.64
C LYS A 27 -0.69 -13.58 0.51
N ARG A 28 0.01 -13.78 1.61
CA ARG A 28 1.48 -13.74 1.68
C ARG A 28 2.00 -15.15 1.88
N SER A 29 2.96 -15.60 1.06
CA SER A 29 3.48 -16.94 1.13
C SER A 29 4.98 -17.01 0.87
N ASN A 30 5.61 -17.99 1.53
CA ASN A 30 7.03 -18.29 1.40
C ASN A 30 7.15 -19.78 1.03
N PRO A 31 7.23 -20.13 -0.27
CA PRO A 31 7.31 -21.51 -0.70
C PRO A 31 8.49 -22.25 -0.05
N PRO A 32 8.31 -23.50 0.43
CA PRO A 32 9.36 -24.23 1.13
C PRO A 32 10.56 -24.59 0.24
N ALA A 33 10.41 -24.51 -1.07
CA ALA A 33 11.50 -24.70 -2.04
C ALA A 33 12.46 -23.50 -2.13
N LEU A 34 12.11 -22.36 -1.49
CA LEU A 34 12.94 -21.17 -1.48
C LEU A 34 13.60 -20.97 -0.10
N SER A 35 14.67 -20.17 -0.07
CA SER A 35 15.34 -19.83 1.19
C SER A 35 14.39 -19.12 2.16
N LYS A 36 14.63 -19.28 3.48
CA LYS A 36 13.84 -18.56 4.50
C LYS A 36 14.05 -17.04 4.34
N PRO A 37 12.98 -16.25 4.12
CA PRO A 37 13.14 -14.82 3.92
C PRO A 37 13.44 -14.11 5.25
N THR A 38 14.19 -13.00 5.16
CA THR A 38 14.52 -12.14 6.31
C THR A 38 13.93 -10.75 6.08
N GLY A 39 12.75 -10.49 6.67
CA GLY A 39 12.08 -9.20 6.59
C GLY A 39 11.40 -8.90 5.24
N TYR A 40 11.11 -9.90 4.41
CA TYR A 40 10.31 -9.77 3.18
C TYR A 40 9.45 -11.02 2.98
N THR A 41 8.54 -10.98 2.01
CA THR A 41 7.74 -12.13 1.59
C THR A 41 8.11 -12.48 0.15
N HIS A 42 8.25 -13.78 -0.17
CA HIS A 42 8.59 -14.20 -1.53
C HIS A 42 7.46 -13.92 -2.52
N VAL A 43 6.22 -14.23 -2.13
CA VAL A 43 5.04 -14.12 -3.01
C VAL A 43 3.91 -13.39 -2.27
N VAL A 44 3.37 -12.36 -2.90
CA VAL A 44 2.15 -11.69 -2.46
C VAL A 44 1.12 -11.80 -3.57
N GLU A 45 0.00 -12.45 -3.27
CA GLU A 45 -1.14 -12.60 -4.18
C GLU A 45 -2.26 -11.65 -3.73
N VAL A 46 -2.85 -10.93 -4.69
CA VAL A 46 -4.02 -10.06 -4.45
C VAL A 46 -5.16 -10.55 -5.29
N THR A 47 -6.31 -10.83 -4.67
CA THR A 47 -7.52 -11.28 -5.35
C THR A 47 -8.74 -10.49 -4.88
N GLY A 48 -9.73 -10.33 -5.77
CA GLY A 48 -10.95 -9.57 -5.52
C GLY A 48 -10.87 -8.10 -5.91
N PRO A 49 -11.99 -7.37 -5.80
CA PRO A 49 -12.08 -5.97 -6.18
C PRO A 49 -11.15 -5.10 -5.32
N SER A 50 -10.27 -4.35 -5.98
CA SER A 50 -9.25 -3.56 -5.31
C SER A 50 -8.91 -2.28 -6.07
N LYS A 51 -8.44 -1.26 -5.32
CA LYS A 51 -7.76 -0.08 -5.85
C LYS A 51 -6.26 -0.27 -5.64
N THR A 52 -5.49 -0.27 -6.72
CA THR A 52 -4.03 -0.29 -6.68
C THR A 52 -3.49 1.12 -6.61
N ILE A 53 -2.51 1.35 -5.74
CA ILE A 53 -1.88 2.64 -5.49
C ILE A 53 -0.39 2.47 -5.76
N TYR A 54 0.12 3.24 -6.72
CA TYR A 54 1.55 3.33 -7.04
C TYR A 54 2.11 4.58 -6.38
N ILE A 55 3.13 4.44 -5.55
CA ILE A 55 3.83 5.56 -4.92
C ILE A 55 5.24 5.60 -5.50
N SER A 56 5.56 6.74 -6.12
CA SER A 56 6.89 7.02 -6.69
C SER A 56 7.98 6.91 -5.65
N GLY A 57 9.22 6.79 -6.11
CA GLY A 57 10.39 6.80 -5.25
C GLY A 57 10.38 7.98 -4.28
N GLN A 58 10.44 7.67 -3.00
CA GLN A 58 10.57 8.64 -1.93
C GLN A 58 12.02 8.70 -1.49
N ILE A 59 12.55 9.90 -1.40
CA ILE A 59 13.91 10.23 -0.98
C ILE A 59 13.87 11.06 0.30
N ALA A 60 15.02 11.25 0.92
CA ALA A 60 15.13 11.93 2.22
C ALA A 60 15.05 13.45 2.09
N LEU A 61 13.94 13.97 1.57
CA LEU A 61 13.64 15.40 1.52
C LEU A 61 12.54 15.76 2.52
N ASP A 62 12.65 16.93 3.12
CA ASP A 62 11.56 17.55 3.86
C ASP A 62 10.54 18.21 2.89
N LYS A 63 9.47 18.82 3.44
CA LYS A 63 8.42 19.48 2.66
C LYS A 63 8.92 20.71 1.85
N ASP A 64 10.05 21.27 2.22
CA ASP A 64 10.67 22.44 1.56
C ASP A 64 11.74 22.03 0.53
N GLY A 65 11.97 20.71 0.36
CA GLY A 65 12.90 20.14 -0.60
C GLY A 65 14.35 20.09 -0.12
N ASN A 66 14.60 20.28 1.18
CA ASN A 66 15.93 20.16 1.77
C ASN A 66 16.25 18.69 2.07
N VAL A 67 17.51 18.29 1.90
CA VAL A 67 17.98 16.96 2.27
C VAL A 67 18.06 16.84 3.79
N VAL A 68 17.40 15.80 4.32
CA VAL A 68 17.46 15.44 5.74
C VAL A 68 18.46 14.32 5.95
N GLY A 69 19.38 14.46 6.89
CA GLY A 69 20.35 13.41 7.24
C GLY A 69 21.43 13.19 6.16
N ALA A 70 21.98 14.26 5.60
CA ALA A 70 23.10 14.13 4.67
C ALA A 70 24.25 13.33 5.30
N GLY A 71 24.71 12.26 4.63
CA GLY A 71 25.75 11.35 5.13
C GLY A 71 25.29 10.34 6.20
N ASP A 72 24.02 10.36 6.63
CA ASP A 72 23.46 9.46 7.64
C ASP A 72 22.31 8.61 7.02
N MET A 73 22.61 7.35 6.69
CA MET A 73 21.65 6.42 6.11
C MET A 73 20.44 6.18 7.03
N LYS A 74 20.64 6.13 8.35
CA LYS A 74 19.54 5.89 9.28
C LYS A 74 18.59 7.08 9.34
N ALA A 75 19.12 8.30 9.42
CA ALA A 75 18.33 9.52 9.39
C ALA A 75 17.58 9.67 8.06
N GLN A 76 18.24 9.35 6.93
CA GLN A 76 17.57 9.33 5.63
C GLN A 76 16.46 8.28 5.55
N ALA A 77 16.69 7.07 6.06
CA ALA A 77 15.66 6.05 6.12
C ALA A 77 14.43 6.50 6.92
N GLU A 78 14.64 7.12 8.09
CA GLU A 78 13.54 7.69 8.90
C GLU A 78 12.71 8.70 8.07
N GLN A 79 13.37 9.60 7.36
CA GLN A 79 12.67 10.60 6.56
C GLN A 79 11.94 9.97 5.37
N VAL A 80 12.56 9.02 4.67
CA VAL A 80 11.92 8.31 3.55
C VAL A 80 10.67 7.57 4.02
N PHE A 81 10.71 6.86 5.14
CA PHE A 81 9.53 6.17 5.68
C PHE A 81 8.45 7.13 6.17
N LYS A 82 8.80 8.32 6.70
CA LYS A 82 7.81 9.39 6.98
C LYS A 82 7.13 9.89 5.71
N ASN A 83 7.89 10.09 4.64
CA ASN A 83 7.34 10.52 3.34
C ASN A 83 6.42 9.46 2.76
N LEU A 84 6.80 8.17 2.81
CA LEU A 84 5.95 7.05 2.42
C LEU A 84 4.66 6.99 3.25
N ALA A 85 4.74 7.21 4.57
CA ALA A 85 3.56 7.26 5.44
C ALA A 85 2.59 8.36 5.00
N ALA A 86 3.09 9.56 4.71
CA ALA A 86 2.28 10.68 4.23
C ALA A 86 1.64 10.39 2.86
N ALA A 87 2.42 9.82 1.92
CA ALA A 87 1.93 9.45 0.60
C ALA A 87 0.85 8.35 0.67
N LEU A 88 1.07 7.31 1.46
CA LEU A 88 0.08 6.24 1.69
C LEU A 88 -1.21 6.82 2.29
N ALA A 89 -1.09 7.63 3.34
CA ALA A 89 -2.25 8.24 4.01
C ALA A 89 -3.06 9.14 3.06
N SER A 90 -2.42 9.91 2.18
CA SER A 90 -3.09 10.76 1.18
C SER A 90 -3.96 9.96 0.20
N ALA A 91 -3.60 8.69 -0.05
CA ALA A 91 -4.32 7.77 -0.91
C ALA A 91 -5.32 6.87 -0.16
N GLY A 92 -5.44 7.02 1.17
CA GLY A 92 -6.27 6.21 2.04
C GLY A 92 -5.70 4.83 2.33
N ALA A 93 -4.37 4.68 2.30
CA ALA A 93 -3.63 3.44 2.56
C ALA A 93 -2.69 3.58 3.76
N LYS A 94 -2.16 2.45 4.21
CA LYS A 94 -1.18 2.34 5.29
C LYS A 94 -0.14 1.27 4.95
N PHE A 95 0.92 1.13 5.74
CA PHE A 95 2.00 0.17 5.46
C PHE A 95 1.55 -1.29 5.36
N SER A 96 0.52 -1.70 6.11
CA SER A 96 -0.04 -3.06 5.99
C SER A 96 -0.71 -3.36 4.64
N ASP A 97 -1.05 -2.31 3.88
CA ASP A 97 -1.65 -2.42 2.55
C ASP A 97 -0.59 -2.52 1.44
N VAL A 98 0.69 -2.30 1.77
CA VAL A 98 1.79 -2.42 0.82
C VAL A 98 2.02 -3.88 0.44
N VAL A 99 2.02 -4.16 -0.84
CA VAL A 99 2.21 -5.50 -1.41
C VAL A 99 3.57 -5.67 -2.09
N LYS A 100 4.17 -4.57 -2.56
CA LYS A 100 5.50 -4.55 -3.18
C LYS A 100 6.29 -3.34 -2.71
N MET A 101 7.59 -3.51 -2.51
CA MET A 101 8.54 -2.46 -2.20
C MET A 101 9.84 -2.67 -2.96
N ASN A 102 10.34 -1.64 -3.62
CA ASN A 102 11.69 -1.60 -4.18
C ASN A 102 12.51 -0.56 -3.41
N THR A 103 13.73 -0.94 -3.07
CA THR A 103 14.67 -0.13 -2.31
C THR A 103 15.96 0.00 -3.10
N PHE A 104 16.39 1.21 -3.33
CA PHE A 104 17.63 1.57 -4.00
C PHE A 104 18.54 2.25 -2.98
N ILE A 105 19.74 1.73 -2.77
CA ILE A 105 20.73 2.32 -1.85
C ILE A 105 22.06 2.50 -2.54
N THR A 106 22.84 3.49 -2.10
CA THR A 106 24.16 3.77 -2.68
C THR A 106 25.29 2.95 -2.07
N ASP A 107 25.04 2.35 -0.89
CA ASP A 107 26.02 1.51 -0.19
C ASP A 107 25.31 0.33 0.52
N MET A 108 25.53 -0.90 0.05
CA MET A 108 24.92 -2.12 0.63
C MET A 108 25.40 -2.41 2.06
N GLN A 109 26.55 -1.92 2.46
CA GLN A 109 27.05 -2.10 3.84
C GLN A 109 26.14 -1.39 4.86
N GLN A 110 25.40 -0.38 4.43
CA GLN A 110 24.45 0.37 5.25
C GLN A 110 23.02 -0.22 5.25
N ALA A 111 22.77 -1.30 4.50
CA ALA A 111 21.47 -1.96 4.47
C ALA A 111 20.89 -2.36 5.85
N PRO A 112 21.72 -2.74 6.87
CA PRO A 112 21.20 -3.01 8.20
C PRO A 112 20.46 -1.82 8.83
N ALA A 113 20.94 -0.59 8.66
CA ALA A 113 20.29 0.61 9.17
C ALA A 113 18.90 0.83 8.53
N VAL A 114 18.77 0.59 7.22
CA VAL A 114 17.48 0.67 6.49
C VAL A 114 16.53 -0.42 6.99
N ARG A 115 17.00 -1.65 7.22
CA ARG A 115 16.18 -2.78 7.72
C ARG A 115 15.64 -2.51 9.13
N GLU A 116 16.45 -1.91 10.01
CA GLU A 116 16.03 -1.53 11.36
C GLU A 116 14.86 -0.54 11.33
N VAL A 117 14.97 0.53 10.53
CA VAL A 117 13.89 1.51 10.35
C VAL A 117 12.65 0.85 9.78
N ARG A 118 12.81 0.11 8.68
CA ARG A 118 11.73 -0.60 7.99
C ARG A 118 10.91 -1.50 8.93
N ALA A 119 11.57 -2.25 9.82
CA ALA A 119 10.90 -3.20 10.71
C ALA A 119 9.86 -2.52 11.61
N ARG A 120 10.07 -1.25 12.00
CA ARG A 120 9.14 -0.48 12.81
C ARG A 120 7.84 -0.11 12.07
N TYR A 121 7.89 0.00 10.74
CA TYR A 121 6.74 0.38 9.92
C TYR A 121 5.92 -0.82 9.43
N PHE A 122 6.57 -1.93 9.13
CA PHE A 122 5.89 -3.11 8.58
C PHE A 122 5.51 -4.17 9.61
N GLY A 123 6.20 -4.24 10.76
CA GLY A 123 5.99 -5.32 11.73
C GLY A 123 6.03 -6.69 11.04
N ASP A 124 5.00 -7.50 11.25
CA ASP A 124 4.87 -8.86 10.68
C ASP A 124 4.31 -8.88 9.26
N THR A 125 3.90 -7.72 8.69
CA THR A 125 3.25 -7.63 7.37
C THR A 125 4.22 -7.26 6.26
N SER A 126 5.33 -8.00 6.12
CA SER A 126 6.34 -7.69 5.10
C SER A 126 5.82 -7.88 3.66
N PRO A 127 6.04 -6.90 2.75
CA PRO A 127 5.69 -7.01 1.35
C PRO A 127 6.69 -7.89 0.58
N ALA A 128 6.35 -8.22 -0.68
CA ALA A 128 7.37 -8.66 -1.63
C ALA A 128 8.37 -7.52 -1.84
N SER A 129 9.68 -7.81 -1.68
CA SER A 129 10.67 -6.74 -1.64
C SER A 129 11.89 -7.05 -2.50
N THR A 130 12.44 -6.01 -3.10
CA THR A 130 13.72 -6.01 -3.79
C THR A 130 14.60 -4.91 -3.19
N LEU A 131 15.86 -5.22 -2.91
CA LEU A 131 16.86 -4.28 -2.46
C LEU A 131 18.08 -4.39 -3.38
N VAL A 132 18.49 -3.27 -3.97
CA VAL A 132 19.65 -3.21 -4.86
C VAL A 132 20.54 -2.00 -4.53
N GLN A 133 21.84 -2.17 -4.77
CA GLN A 133 22.75 -1.03 -4.76
C GLN A 133 22.76 -0.38 -6.14
N VAL A 134 22.74 0.96 -6.14
CA VAL A 134 22.87 1.81 -7.33
C VAL A 134 24.14 2.66 -7.22
N VAL A 135 24.62 3.16 -8.34
CA VAL A 135 25.83 3.99 -8.36
C VAL A 135 25.56 5.35 -7.68
N HIS A 136 24.42 5.97 -7.96
CA HIS A 136 23.97 7.23 -7.36
C HIS A 136 22.45 7.37 -7.52
N LEU A 137 21.87 8.27 -6.75
CA LEU A 137 20.48 8.74 -6.85
C LEU A 137 20.46 10.13 -7.53
N ALA A 138 19.27 10.76 -7.54
CA ALA A 138 19.04 12.03 -8.21
C ALA A 138 19.92 13.19 -7.69
N ARG A 139 20.39 13.11 -6.45
CA ARG A 139 21.32 14.06 -5.84
C ARG A 139 22.44 13.30 -5.13
N PRO A 140 23.68 13.80 -5.08
CA PRO A 140 24.82 13.11 -4.50
C PRO A 140 24.68 12.89 -2.97
N GLU A 141 23.91 13.72 -2.27
CA GLU A 141 23.71 13.61 -0.82
C GLU A 141 22.66 12.55 -0.45
N LEU A 142 21.89 12.05 -1.43
CA LEU A 142 20.86 11.03 -1.21
C LEU A 142 21.50 9.65 -1.20
N LEU A 143 21.20 8.88 -0.17
CA LEU A 143 21.74 7.54 0.06
C LEU A 143 20.70 6.44 -0.16
N LEU A 144 19.39 6.80 -0.13
CA LEU A 144 18.29 5.88 -0.13
C LEU A 144 17.11 6.44 -0.93
N GLU A 145 16.49 5.57 -1.74
CA GLU A 145 15.19 5.80 -2.38
C GLU A 145 14.32 4.55 -2.24
N ILE A 146 13.02 4.73 -1.96
CA ILE A 146 12.07 3.62 -1.82
C ILE A 146 10.78 3.96 -2.57
N GLU A 147 10.33 3.03 -3.43
CA GLU A 147 9.01 3.05 -4.06
C GLU A 147 8.15 1.89 -3.55
N VAL A 148 6.84 2.07 -3.54
CA VAL A 148 5.92 1.02 -3.08
C VAL A 148 4.66 0.94 -3.94
N ILE A 149 4.07 -0.28 -3.96
CA ILE A 149 2.73 -0.53 -4.48
C ILE A 149 1.88 -0.99 -3.30
N ALA A 150 0.74 -0.33 -3.09
CA ALA A 150 -0.24 -0.70 -2.08
C ALA A 150 -1.58 -1.07 -2.71
N VAL A 151 -2.37 -1.88 -1.99
CA VAL A 151 -3.69 -2.33 -2.46
C VAL A 151 -4.69 -2.18 -1.33
N VAL A 152 -5.77 -1.46 -1.60
CA VAL A 152 -6.88 -1.24 -0.66
C VAL A 152 -8.21 -1.70 -1.28
N PRO A 153 -9.28 -1.88 -0.49
CA PRO A 153 -10.60 -2.18 -1.03
C PRO A 153 -11.03 -1.17 -2.10
N ALA A 154 -11.60 -1.65 -3.20
CA ALA A 154 -12.26 -0.76 -4.14
C ALA A 154 -13.47 -0.10 -3.45
N SER A 155 -13.62 1.21 -3.61
CA SER A 155 -14.85 1.88 -3.19
C SER A 155 -16.03 1.29 -3.95
N PRO A 156 -17.21 1.12 -3.33
CA PRO A 156 -18.41 0.70 -4.06
C PRO A 156 -18.66 1.67 -5.23
N SER A 157 -18.75 1.12 -6.44
CA SER A 157 -19.18 1.91 -7.58
C SER A 157 -20.67 2.26 -7.39
N VAL A 158 -20.98 3.54 -7.23
CA VAL A 158 -22.36 4.02 -7.32
C VAL A 158 -22.76 3.93 -8.80
N VAL A 159 -23.45 2.87 -9.17
CA VAL A 159 -24.10 2.80 -10.49
C VAL A 159 -25.28 3.77 -10.42
N PRO A 160 -25.30 4.85 -11.23
CA PRO A 160 -26.48 5.71 -11.29
C PRO A 160 -27.67 4.86 -11.76
N ALA A 161 -28.80 4.93 -11.05
CA ALA A 161 -30.02 4.32 -11.51
C ALA A 161 -30.34 4.90 -12.91
N SER A 162 -30.41 4.04 -13.91
CA SER A 162 -30.88 4.40 -15.26
C SER A 162 -32.30 4.96 -15.15
N ARG A 163 -32.48 6.20 -15.60
CA ARG A 163 -33.80 6.83 -15.74
C ARG A 163 -34.59 6.19 -16.87
#